data_6658a6bad12b79fe3f78ef56d77d14f4
#
_entry.id   6658a6bad12b79fe3f78ef56d77d14f4
#
_cell.length_a   1.000
_cell.length_b   1.000
_cell.length_c   1.000
_cell.angle_alpha   90.00
_cell.angle_beta   90.00
_cell.angle_gamma   90.00
#
_symmetry.space_group_name_H-M   'P 1'
#
loop_
_entity.id
_entity.type
_entity.pdbx_description
1 polymer ?
#
loop_
_entity_poly.entity_id
_entity_poly.type
_entity_poly.pdbx_seq_one_letter_code
_entity_poly.pdbx_strand_id
1 'polypeptide(L)'
;MSGGSLDYLYSKGSISYEDLWKFNRVRTMLEGLGLQKTKLYEDIVPICEALVTAYRSFEDMKDVLHDCEFFISGDYGEDRLRKRIQEYEDQ
;
A
#
# COMPACT_ATOMS: atom_id res chain seq x y z
N MET A 1 9.29 -15.63 -24.77
CA MET A 1 9.57 -14.67 -23.69
C MET A 1 9.23 -15.29 -22.34
N SER A 2 10.12 -15.19 -21.40
CA SER A 2 9.85 -15.63 -20.03
C SER A 2 8.87 -14.71 -19.34
N GLY A 3 8.37 -15.07 -18.17
CA GLY A 3 7.42 -14.29 -17.40
C GLY A 3 7.96 -13.03 -16.73
N GLY A 4 9.12 -12.51 -17.20
CA GLY A 4 9.83 -11.41 -16.53
C GLY A 4 9.25 -10.01 -16.71
N SER A 5 8.23 -9.83 -17.55
CA SER A 5 7.66 -8.50 -17.79
C SER A 5 6.96 -7.89 -16.56
N LEU A 6 6.68 -8.68 -15.54
CA LEU A 6 6.14 -8.22 -14.26
C LEU A 6 7.10 -8.55 -13.11
N ASP A 7 8.40 -8.72 -13.40
CA ASP A 7 9.45 -9.06 -12.44
C ASP A 7 9.08 -10.31 -11.61
N TYR A 8 8.47 -11.29 -12.27
CA TYR A 8 8.07 -12.56 -11.63
C TYR A 8 7.12 -12.35 -10.45
N LEU A 9 6.14 -11.45 -10.62
CA LEU A 9 5.14 -11.15 -9.60
C LEU A 9 4.54 -12.40 -8.96
N TYR A 10 4.24 -13.42 -9.77
CA TYR A 10 3.58 -14.64 -9.29
C TYR A 10 4.42 -15.43 -8.25
N SER A 11 5.73 -15.18 -8.19
CA SER A 11 6.63 -15.92 -7.31
C SER A 11 6.99 -15.15 -6.04
N LYS A 12 6.44 -13.96 -5.83
CA LYS A 12 6.74 -13.16 -4.65
C LYS A 12 6.07 -13.74 -3.40
N GLY A 13 6.77 -13.66 -2.28
CA GLY A 13 6.21 -14.07 -0.99
C GLY A 13 5.34 -13.00 -0.33
N SER A 14 5.45 -11.76 -0.79
CA SER A 14 4.65 -10.64 -0.28
C SER A 14 4.57 -9.56 -1.36
N ILE A 15 3.62 -8.65 -1.21
CA ILE A 15 3.44 -7.53 -2.14
C ILE A 15 3.49 -6.21 -1.37
N SER A 16 3.82 -5.14 -2.09
CA SER A 16 3.88 -3.79 -1.53
C SER A 16 3.31 -2.80 -2.54
N TYR A 17 3.24 -1.52 -2.15
CA TYR A 17 2.80 -0.46 -3.06
C TYR A 17 3.63 -0.42 -4.34
N GLU A 18 4.91 -0.79 -4.28
CA GLU A 18 5.77 -0.82 -5.47
C GLU A 18 5.28 -1.81 -6.52
N ASP A 19 4.47 -2.79 -6.13
CA ASP A 19 3.90 -3.77 -7.05
C ASP A 19 2.59 -3.30 -7.69
N LEU A 20 2.06 -2.14 -7.28
CA LEU A 20 0.78 -1.64 -7.78
C LEU A 20 0.73 -1.57 -9.30
N TRP A 21 1.80 -1.06 -9.95
CA TRP A 21 1.81 -0.94 -11.40
C TRP A 21 1.70 -2.30 -12.08
N LYS A 22 2.21 -3.35 -11.43
CA LYS A 22 2.17 -4.72 -11.96
C LYS A 22 0.73 -5.24 -11.96
N PHE A 23 0.02 -5.05 -10.85
CA PHE A 23 -1.38 -5.45 -10.77
C PHE A 23 -2.25 -4.61 -11.72
N ASN A 24 -1.98 -3.31 -11.84
CA ASN A 24 -2.69 -2.47 -12.79
C ASN A 24 -2.47 -2.91 -14.23
N ARG A 25 -1.28 -3.41 -14.55
CA ARG A 25 -0.98 -3.90 -15.88
C ARG A 25 -1.80 -5.15 -16.20
N VAL A 26 -1.93 -6.06 -15.24
CA VAL A 26 -2.79 -7.24 -15.39
C VAL A 26 -4.24 -6.80 -15.54
N ARG A 27 -4.70 -5.88 -14.72
CA ARG A 27 -6.05 -5.34 -14.78
C ARG A 27 -6.35 -4.74 -16.15
N THR A 28 -5.45 -3.91 -16.67
CA THR A 28 -5.60 -3.28 -18.00
C THR A 28 -5.64 -4.32 -19.10
N MET A 29 -4.80 -5.35 -19.01
CA MET A 29 -4.80 -6.45 -19.98
C MET A 29 -6.15 -7.16 -20.00
N LEU A 30 -6.71 -7.46 -18.84
CA LEU A 30 -8.01 -8.12 -18.74
C LEU A 30 -9.13 -7.24 -19.32
N GLU A 31 -9.08 -5.94 -19.06
CA GLU A 31 -10.03 -4.99 -19.63
C GLU A 31 -9.94 -4.96 -21.16
N GLY A 32 -8.72 -4.96 -21.70
CA GLY A 32 -8.49 -4.98 -23.14
C GLY A 32 -8.97 -6.25 -23.82
N LEU A 33 -9.02 -7.36 -23.09
CA LEU A 33 -9.53 -8.63 -23.60
C LEU A 33 -11.03 -8.83 -23.35
N GLY A 34 -11.70 -7.87 -22.73
CA GLY A 34 -13.11 -7.98 -22.39
C GLY A 34 -13.41 -8.97 -21.27
N LEU A 35 -12.44 -9.19 -20.37
CA LEU A 35 -12.53 -10.19 -19.32
C LEU A 35 -12.86 -9.61 -17.94
N GLN A 36 -13.62 -8.49 -17.90
CA GLN A 36 -13.99 -7.83 -16.65
C GLN A 36 -14.96 -8.63 -15.78
N LYS A 37 -15.66 -9.60 -16.36
CA LYS A 37 -16.62 -10.41 -15.63
C LYS A 37 -16.04 -11.73 -15.12
N THR A 38 -14.72 -11.84 -15.09
CA THR A 38 -14.05 -13.03 -14.60
C THR A 38 -13.73 -12.88 -13.11
N LYS A 39 -13.62 -14.03 -12.43
CA LYS A 39 -13.22 -14.03 -11.03
C LYS A 39 -11.82 -13.42 -10.84
N LEU A 40 -10.93 -13.64 -11.79
CA LEU A 40 -9.59 -13.07 -11.72
C LEU A 40 -9.66 -11.54 -11.67
N TYR A 41 -10.44 -10.93 -12.54
CA TYR A 41 -10.60 -9.47 -12.52
C TYR A 41 -11.21 -9.00 -11.20
N GLU A 42 -12.24 -9.68 -10.72
CA GLU A 42 -12.90 -9.36 -9.46
C GLU A 42 -11.94 -9.46 -8.27
N ASP A 43 -10.95 -10.34 -8.34
CA ASP A 43 -9.95 -10.50 -7.27
C ASP A 43 -8.81 -9.49 -7.37
N ILE A 44 -8.45 -9.05 -8.58
CA ILE A 44 -7.35 -8.11 -8.80
C ILE A 44 -7.72 -6.67 -8.45
N VAL A 45 -8.94 -6.24 -8.79
CA VAL A 45 -9.36 -4.85 -8.54
C VAL A 45 -9.24 -4.48 -7.05
N PRO A 46 -9.73 -5.31 -6.10
CA PRO A 46 -9.56 -5.00 -4.69
C PRO A 46 -8.10 -4.90 -4.23
N ILE A 47 -7.20 -5.69 -4.83
CA ILE A 47 -5.77 -5.61 -4.51
C ILE A 47 -5.22 -4.23 -4.90
N CYS A 48 -5.54 -3.76 -6.11
CA CYS A 48 -5.12 -2.43 -6.56
C CYS A 48 -5.64 -1.34 -5.62
N GLU A 49 -6.91 -1.41 -5.27
CA GLU A 49 -7.54 -0.43 -4.38
C GLU A 49 -6.93 -0.47 -2.98
N ALA A 50 -6.68 -1.67 -2.45
CA ALA A 50 -6.08 -1.83 -1.13
C ALA A 50 -4.67 -1.25 -1.07
N LEU A 51 -3.86 -1.47 -2.11
CA LEU A 51 -2.50 -0.94 -2.16
C LEU A 51 -2.51 0.59 -2.20
N VAL A 52 -3.41 1.20 -2.97
CA VAL A 52 -3.55 2.66 -3.02
C VAL A 52 -3.99 3.20 -1.66
N THR A 53 -5.00 2.59 -1.06
CA THR A 53 -5.54 3.04 0.23
C THR A 53 -4.49 2.92 1.34
N ALA A 54 -3.77 1.80 1.37
CA ALA A 54 -2.72 1.58 2.36
C ALA A 54 -1.61 2.63 2.24
N TYR A 55 -1.20 2.95 1.00
CA TYR A 55 -0.16 3.96 0.79
C TYR A 55 -0.63 5.36 1.21
N ARG A 56 -1.87 5.73 0.88
CA ARG A 56 -2.44 7.03 1.28
C ARG A 56 -2.52 7.16 2.79
N SER A 57 -2.98 6.10 3.48
CA SER A 57 -3.04 6.09 4.94
C SER A 57 -1.65 6.23 5.55
N PHE A 58 -0.65 5.55 4.96
CA PHE A 58 0.73 5.66 5.41
C PHE A 58 1.24 7.10 5.26
N GLU A 59 0.99 7.74 4.11
CA GLU A 59 1.41 9.14 3.90
C GLU A 59 0.81 10.08 4.93
N ASP A 60 -0.47 9.86 5.28
CA ASP A 60 -1.16 10.71 6.25
C ASP A 60 -0.59 10.57 7.67
N MET A 61 -0.02 9.43 8.01
CA MET A 61 0.47 9.18 9.38
C MET A 61 1.99 9.27 9.51
N LYS A 62 2.71 9.70 8.48
CA LYS A 62 4.18 9.76 8.53
C LYS A 62 4.72 10.55 9.71
N ASP A 63 4.15 11.72 9.98
CA ASP A 63 4.63 12.58 11.07
C ASP A 63 4.41 11.95 12.44
N VAL A 64 3.24 11.35 12.65
CA VAL A 64 2.95 10.69 13.93
C VAL A 64 3.80 9.42 14.07
N LEU A 65 4.03 8.69 12.98
CA LEU A 65 4.91 7.52 13.01
C LEU A 65 6.34 7.90 13.36
N HIS A 66 6.82 9.04 12.86
CA HIS A 66 8.14 9.55 13.20
C HIS A 66 8.27 9.71 14.72
N ASP A 67 7.28 10.36 15.34
CA ASP A 67 7.31 10.58 16.79
C ASP A 67 7.13 9.29 17.58
N CYS A 68 6.34 8.33 17.06
CA CYS A 68 6.22 7.00 17.66
C CYS A 68 7.56 6.28 17.68
N GLU A 69 8.29 6.31 16.58
CA GLU A 69 9.59 5.66 16.49
C GLU A 69 10.58 6.28 17.47
N PHE A 70 10.61 7.61 17.55
CA PHE A 70 11.52 8.31 18.46
C PHE A 70 11.15 8.08 19.92
N PHE A 71 9.87 7.94 20.23
CA PHE A 71 9.44 7.57 21.58
C PHE A 71 9.89 6.16 21.93
N ILE A 72 9.70 5.20 21.02
CA ILE A 72 10.11 3.81 21.24
C ILE A 72 11.62 3.71 21.44
N SER A 73 12.38 4.54 20.73
CA SER A 73 13.84 4.60 20.82
C SER A 73 14.34 5.38 22.06
N GLY A 74 13.43 5.97 22.81
CA GLY A 74 13.78 6.71 24.03
C GLY A 74 14.21 8.15 23.80
N ASP A 75 14.11 8.68 22.59
CA ASP A 75 14.56 10.04 22.26
C ASP A 75 13.51 11.11 22.57
N TYR A 76 12.23 10.74 22.60
CA TYR A 76 11.14 11.66 22.90
C TYR A 76 10.36 11.18 24.12
N GLY A 77 9.85 12.12 24.92
CA GLY A 77 9.02 11.80 26.07
C GLY A 77 7.57 11.54 25.69
N GLU A 78 6.82 10.96 26.63
CA GLU A 78 5.43 10.60 26.42
C GLU A 78 4.55 11.82 26.12
N ASP A 79 4.80 12.96 26.77
CA ASP A 79 4.00 14.17 26.57
C ASP A 79 4.08 14.65 25.10
N ARG A 80 5.26 14.59 24.52
CA ARG A 80 5.46 14.96 23.13
C ARG A 80 4.72 14.02 22.18
N LEU A 81 4.78 12.73 22.46
CA LEU A 81 4.07 11.73 21.67
C LEU A 81 2.55 11.95 21.75
N ARG A 82 2.02 12.14 22.96
CA ARG A 82 0.58 12.35 23.15
C ARG A 82 0.09 13.60 22.42
N LYS A 83 0.88 14.66 22.43
CA LYS A 83 0.55 15.89 21.71
C LYS A 83 0.47 15.62 20.19
N ARG A 84 1.45 14.90 19.65
CA ARG A 84 1.47 14.57 18.23
C ARG A 84 0.28 13.68 17.84
N ILE A 85 -0.06 12.72 18.68
CA ILE A 85 -1.22 11.87 18.43
C ILE A 85 -2.49 12.71 18.41
N GLN A 86 -2.63 13.65 19.33
CA GLN A 86 -3.80 14.54 19.35
C GLN A 86 -3.89 15.38 18.08
N GLU A 87 -2.77 15.90 17.61
CA GLU A 87 -2.74 16.67 16.36
C GLU A 87 -3.18 15.80 15.17
N TYR A 88 -2.78 14.53 15.15
CA TYR A 88 -3.18 13.59 14.11
C TYR A 88 -4.69 13.31 14.18
N GLU A 89 -5.22 13.11 15.40
CA GLU A 89 -6.66 12.87 15.60
C GLU A 89 -7.51 14.06 15.14
N ASP A 90 -6.96 15.27 15.21
CA ASP A 90 -7.68 16.51 14.90
C ASP A 90 -7.64 16.88 13.41
N GLN A 91 -6.98 16.07 12.60
CA GLN A 91 -6.93 16.32 11.14
C GLN A 91 -8.25 16.05 10.44
#